data_452c5afec9ed1b2c39efa651ca2d4357
#
_entry.id   452c5afec9ed1b2c39efa651ca2d4357
#
_cell.length_a   1.000
_cell.length_b   1.000
_cell.length_c   1.000
_cell.angle_alpha   90.00
_cell.angle_beta   90.00
_cell.angle_gamma   90.00
#
_symmetry.space_group_name_H-M   'P 1'
#
loop_
_entity.id
_entity.type
_entity.pdbx_description
1 polymer ?
#
loop_
_entity_poly.entity_id
_entity_poly.type
_entity_poly.pdbx_seq_one_letter_code
_entity_poly.pdbx_strand_id
1 'polypeptide(L)'
;QMDYGGFVCYESQMLREWKAMAGVVQKGERKGAAMRLAQVQANSLCILTTREPYTEEEERLIFAVFLVDRAYDGDSLDEGFVSTQSRFKLALSPQEAKKMPFWKYHANKSKVEKAFWGSGLHRYITNAEAVQILSDIAALKKGTEDEALAQEFLDVFCKVVNTSVEKAGRPEGVLMKSNVRV
;
A
#
# COMPACT_ATOMS: atom_id res chain seq x y z
N GLN A 1 10.12 0.34 -17.51
CA GLN A 1 9.11 0.79 -16.57
C GLN A 1 9.55 2.06 -15.86
N MET A 2 10.73 2.05 -15.30
CA MET A 2 11.33 3.22 -14.65
C MET A 2 11.88 4.23 -15.65
N ASP A 3 12.07 3.81 -16.88
CA ASP A 3 12.77 4.56 -17.92
C ASP A 3 12.01 5.78 -18.44
N TYR A 4 10.73 5.84 -18.10
CA TYR A 4 9.83 6.90 -18.59
C TYR A 4 9.09 7.62 -17.49
N GLY A 5 9.65 7.68 -16.32
CA GLY A 5 8.83 8.04 -15.20
C GLY A 5 7.71 7.02 -15.05
N GLY A 6 8.04 5.75 -15.10
CA GLY A 6 7.17 4.58 -15.08
C GLY A 6 6.12 4.56 -14.00
N PHE A 7 6.18 5.52 -13.11
CA PHE A 7 5.16 5.87 -12.16
C PHE A 7 3.77 5.98 -12.80
N VAL A 8 3.59 6.88 -13.74
CA VAL A 8 2.27 7.13 -14.35
C VAL A 8 1.78 5.92 -15.15
N CYS A 9 2.68 5.27 -15.88
CA CYS A 9 2.35 4.11 -16.67
C CYS A 9 1.98 2.91 -15.79
N TYR A 10 2.73 2.68 -14.73
CA TYR A 10 2.52 1.59 -13.79
C TYR A 10 1.26 1.80 -12.94
N GLU A 11 1.05 3.01 -12.47
CA GLU A 11 -0.16 3.43 -11.78
C GLU A 11 -1.41 3.21 -12.65
N SER A 12 -1.40 3.68 -13.89
CA SER A 12 -2.51 3.52 -14.81
C SER A 12 -2.84 2.05 -15.09
N GLN A 13 -1.84 1.21 -15.23
CA GLN A 13 -2.05 -0.23 -15.43
C GLN A 13 -2.67 -0.88 -14.19
N MET A 14 -2.11 -0.64 -13.01
CA MET A 14 -2.63 -1.18 -11.75
C MET A 14 -4.07 -0.75 -11.49
N LEU A 15 -4.39 0.53 -11.67
CA LEU A 15 -5.72 1.06 -11.45
C LEU A 15 -6.74 0.52 -12.47
N ARG A 16 -6.35 0.39 -13.73
CA ARG A 16 -7.22 -0.14 -14.76
C ARG A 16 -7.65 -1.58 -14.48
N GLU A 17 -6.71 -2.39 -14.00
CA GLU A 17 -6.94 -3.81 -13.74
C GLU A 17 -7.28 -4.11 -12.28
N TRP A 18 -7.07 -3.16 -11.37
CA TRP A 18 -7.14 -3.36 -9.92
C TRP A 18 -6.40 -4.63 -9.50
N LYS A 19 -5.19 -4.76 -10.03
CA LYS A 19 -4.32 -5.92 -9.86
C LYS A 19 -2.90 -5.49 -9.51
N ALA A 20 -2.32 -6.11 -8.51
CA ALA A 20 -0.92 -5.90 -8.13
C ALA A 20 -0.15 -7.21 -8.22
N MET A 21 1.02 -7.17 -8.86
CA MET A 21 1.91 -8.31 -9.03
C MET A 21 2.97 -8.33 -7.95
N ALA A 22 3.38 -9.51 -7.51
CA ALA A 22 4.49 -9.67 -6.57
C ALA A 22 5.84 -9.29 -7.18
N GLY A 23 5.97 -9.47 -8.48
CA GLY A 23 7.18 -9.20 -9.23
C GLY A 23 8.20 -10.34 -9.19
N VAL A 24 9.41 -10.01 -9.61
CA VAL A 24 10.53 -10.96 -9.65
C VAL A 24 11.68 -10.48 -8.75
N VAL A 25 12.47 -11.40 -8.27
CA VAL A 25 13.66 -11.11 -7.46
C VAL A 25 14.66 -10.29 -8.26
N GLN A 26 15.07 -9.16 -7.74
CA GLN A 26 15.90 -8.18 -8.47
C GLN A 26 17.39 -8.40 -8.35
N LYS A 27 17.86 -9.08 -7.29
CA LYS A 27 19.30 -9.24 -6.97
C LYS A 27 19.59 -10.62 -6.36
N GLY A 28 20.88 -11.00 -6.37
CA GLY A 28 21.39 -12.24 -5.79
C GLY A 28 21.19 -13.46 -6.68
N GLU A 29 21.45 -14.64 -6.14
CA GLU A 29 21.41 -15.92 -6.86
C GLU A 29 20.04 -16.26 -7.46
N ARG A 30 18.99 -15.76 -6.84
CA ARG A 30 17.60 -15.94 -7.29
C ARG A 30 17.10 -14.83 -8.21
N LYS A 31 17.97 -13.99 -8.77
CA LYS A 31 17.57 -12.92 -9.69
C LYS A 31 16.74 -13.48 -10.86
N GLY A 32 15.61 -12.85 -11.11
CA GLY A 32 14.65 -13.26 -12.15
C GLY A 32 13.63 -14.30 -11.69
N ALA A 33 13.80 -14.93 -10.52
CA ALA A 33 12.82 -15.86 -9.99
C ALA A 33 11.53 -15.11 -9.60
N ALA A 34 10.37 -15.72 -9.87
CA ALA A 34 9.07 -15.21 -9.48
C ALA A 34 8.97 -15.04 -7.95
N MET A 35 8.36 -13.94 -7.51
CA MET A 35 8.08 -13.68 -6.10
C MET A 35 6.68 -14.19 -5.74
N ARG A 36 6.54 -14.67 -4.51
CA ARG A 36 5.31 -15.27 -3.99
C ARG A 36 4.65 -14.35 -2.96
N LEU A 37 3.34 -14.48 -2.80
CA LEU A 37 2.51 -13.73 -1.85
C LEU A 37 1.91 -14.64 -0.77
N ALA A 38 2.73 -15.50 -0.18
CA ALA A 38 2.33 -16.57 0.74
C ALA A 38 1.52 -16.13 1.98
N GLN A 39 1.49 -14.84 2.31
CA GLN A 39 0.78 -14.32 3.49
C GLN A 39 -0.49 -13.53 3.13
N VAL A 40 -0.81 -13.39 1.84
CA VAL A 40 -1.99 -12.64 1.42
C VAL A 40 -3.18 -13.58 1.28
N GLN A 41 -4.31 -13.16 1.82
CA GLN A 41 -5.57 -13.89 1.77
C GLN A 41 -6.68 -12.98 1.25
N ALA A 42 -7.83 -13.57 0.92
CA ALA A 42 -9.05 -12.79 0.67
C ALA A 42 -9.36 -11.88 1.87
N ASN A 43 -9.87 -10.70 1.61
CA ASN A 43 -10.11 -9.63 2.57
C ASN A 43 -8.84 -8.96 3.15
N SER A 44 -7.65 -9.29 2.66
CA SER A 44 -6.47 -8.46 2.91
C SER A 44 -6.63 -7.08 2.25
N LEU A 45 -6.05 -6.05 2.83
CA LEU A 45 -5.95 -4.73 2.19
C LEU A 45 -4.70 -4.68 1.32
N CYS A 46 -4.88 -4.42 0.03
CA CYS A 46 -3.80 -4.06 -0.86
C CYS A 46 -3.65 -2.54 -0.90
N ILE A 47 -2.42 -2.06 -0.68
CA ILE A 47 -2.07 -0.64 -0.70
C ILE A 47 -1.06 -0.43 -1.81
N LEU A 48 -1.44 0.36 -2.80
CA LEU A 48 -0.58 0.71 -3.92
C LEU A 48 0.23 1.95 -3.58
N THR A 49 1.54 1.81 -3.65
CA THR A 49 2.46 2.90 -3.36
C THR A 49 3.35 3.20 -4.56
N THR A 50 3.80 4.42 -4.63
CA THR A 50 4.67 4.88 -5.69
C THR A 50 5.61 5.97 -5.19
N ARG A 51 6.62 6.26 -5.97
CA ARG A 51 7.58 7.33 -5.72
C ARG A 51 7.88 8.02 -7.03
N GLU A 52 7.84 9.33 -7.03
CA GLU A 52 8.22 10.09 -8.22
C GLU A 52 9.71 9.84 -8.57
N PRO A 53 10.07 9.86 -9.85
CA PRO A 53 11.46 9.75 -10.28
C PRO A 53 12.32 10.82 -9.60
N TYR A 54 13.53 10.42 -9.19
CA TYR A 54 14.53 11.31 -8.58
C TYR A 54 14.18 11.90 -7.21
N THR A 55 13.11 11.41 -6.56
CA THR A 55 12.79 11.76 -5.18
C THR A 55 13.35 10.76 -4.18
N GLU A 56 13.42 11.15 -2.90
CA GLU A 56 13.90 10.29 -1.83
C GLU A 56 12.85 9.23 -1.45
N GLU A 57 13.29 8.18 -0.77
CA GLU A 57 12.38 7.10 -0.38
C GLU A 57 11.32 7.55 0.64
N GLU A 58 11.63 8.55 1.44
CA GLU A 58 10.73 9.21 2.38
C GLU A 58 9.50 9.82 1.70
N GLU A 59 9.62 10.20 0.42
CA GLU A 59 8.57 10.81 -0.40
C GLU A 59 7.65 9.79 -1.08
N ARG A 60 7.78 8.50 -0.76
CA ARG A 60 6.87 7.46 -1.26
C ARG A 60 5.44 7.72 -0.83
N LEU A 61 4.53 7.75 -1.79
CA LEU A 61 3.11 8.07 -1.61
C LEU A 61 2.23 6.83 -1.75
N ILE A 62 1.12 6.82 -1.04
CA ILE A 62 0.00 5.92 -1.29
C ILE A 62 -0.89 6.59 -2.33
N PHE A 63 -1.25 5.87 -3.40
CA PHE A 63 -2.09 6.42 -4.47
C PHE A 63 -3.38 5.63 -4.70
N ALA A 64 -3.49 4.41 -4.18
CA ALA A 64 -4.73 3.65 -4.21
C ALA A 64 -4.73 2.53 -3.16
N VAL A 65 -5.93 2.08 -2.82
CA VAL A 65 -6.16 0.94 -1.94
C VAL A 65 -7.31 0.10 -2.47
N PHE A 66 -7.27 -1.22 -2.22
CA PHE A 66 -8.40 -2.09 -2.51
C PHE A 66 -8.44 -3.31 -1.59
N LEU A 67 -9.65 -3.81 -1.36
CA LEU A 67 -9.88 -5.07 -0.66
C LEU A 67 -9.64 -6.24 -1.60
N VAL A 68 -8.72 -7.13 -1.25
CA VAL A 68 -8.38 -8.31 -2.05
C VAL A 68 -9.54 -9.31 -2.01
N ASP A 69 -10.07 -9.68 -3.16
CA ASP A 69 -11.01 -10.78 -3.30
C ASP A 69 -10.39 -12.00 -3.99
N ARG A 70 -9.30 -11.81 -4.73
CA ARG A 70 -8.54 -12.87 -5.37
C ARG A 70 -7.06 -12.73 -5.10
N ALA A 71 -6.46 -13.77 -4.55
CA ALA A 71 -5.02 -13.89 -4.36
C ALA A 71 -4.51 -15.16 -5.04
N TYR A 72 -3.42 -15.06 -5.78
CA TYR A 72 -2.63 -16.15 -6.27
C TYR A 72 -1.25 -16.06 -5.65
N ASP A 73 -0.87 -17.10 -4.92
CA ASP A 73 0.38 -17.12 -4.17
C ASP A 73 1.62 -17.07 -5.07
N GLY A 74 1.51 -17.57 -6.29
CA GLY A 74 2.62 -17.76 -7.20
C GLY A 74 3.26 -19.14 -7.06
N ASP A 75 4.09 -19.51 -8.03
CA ASP A 75 4.87 -20.75 -8.04
C ASP A 75 6.30 -20.52 -8.54
N SER A 76 6.96 -21.56 -9.06
CA SER A 76 8.32 -21.44 -9.56
C SER A 76 8.43 -20.72 -10.90
N LEU A 77 7.34 -20.66 -11.66
CA LEU A 77 7.28 -20.09 -13.01
C LEU A 77 6.56 -18.74 -13.01
N ASP A 78 5.45 -18.65 -12.25
CA ASP A 78 4.56 -17.51 -12.24
C ASP A 78 4.64 -16.75 -10.91
N GLU A 79 4.77 -15.43 -11.00
CA GLU A 79 4.74 -14.56 -9.84
C GLU A 79 3.34 -14.49 -9.20
N GLY A 80 3.30 -14.29 -7.89
CA GLY A 80 2.06 -14.06 -7.17
C GLY A 80 1.37 -12.77 -7.59
N PHE A 81 0.06 -12.72 -7.45
CA PHE A 81 -0.71 -11.48 -7.65
C PHE A 81 -1.91 -11.40 -6.71
N VAL A 82 -2.39 -10.18 -6.53
CA VAL A 82 -3.67 -9.89 -5.89
C VAL A 82 -4.51 -9.03 -6.81
N SER A 83 -5.83 -9.21 -6.78
CA SER A 83 -6.76 -8.39 -7.54
C SER A 83 -8.08 -8.24 -6.82
N THR A 84 -8.94 -7.36 -7.35
CA THR A 84 -10.28 -7.19 -6.84
C THR A 84 -11.30 -6.90 -7.96
N GLN A 85 -12.48 -7.50 -7.82
CA GLN A 85 -13.72 -7.13 -8.48
C GLN A 85 -14.68 -6.44 -7.49
N SER A 86 -14.32 -6.41 -6.21
CA SER A 86 -15.09 -5.73 -5.17
C SER A 86 -15.24 -4.23 -5.47
N ARG A 87 -16.31 -3.64 -4.95
CA ARG A 87 -16.50 -2.18 -4.95
C ARG A 87 -15.54 -1.46 -3.98
N PHE A 88 -15.00 -2.16 -3.00
CA PHE A 88 -14.07 -1.60 -2.02
C PHE A 88 -12.68 -1.39 -2.64
N LYS A 89 -12.60 -0.35 -3.44
CA LYS A 89 -11.40 0.11 -4.11
C LYS A 89 -11.47 1.63 -4.29
N LEU A 90 -10.41 2.33 -3.94
CA LEU A 90 -10.31 3.79 -3.95
C LEU A 90 -8.99 4.22 -4.56
N ALA A 91 -9.06 5.07 -5.57
CA ALA A 91 -7.92 5.81 -6.09
C ALA A 91 -7.84 7.20 -5.45
N LEU A 92 -6.65 7.68 -5.24
CA LEU A 92 -6.38 9.03 -4.79
C LEU A 92 -5.96 9.91 -5.97
N SER A 93 -6.49 11.11 -6.02
CA SER A 93 -5.96 12.13 -6.91
C SER A 93 -4.51 12.46 -6.54
N PRO A 94 -3.72 13.06 -7.45
CA PRO A 94 -2.35 13.49 -7.11
C PRO A 94 -2.27 14.40 -5.89
N GLN A 95 -3.26 15.27 -5.70
CA GLN A 95 -3.33 16.17 -4.54
C GLN A 95 -3.64 15.41 -3.24
N GLU A 96 -4.48 14.39 -3.29
CA GLU A 96 -4.76 13.52 -2.14
C GLU A 96 -3.56 12.62 -1.83
N ALA A 97 -2.93 12.02 -2.84
CA ALA A 97 -1.77 11.16 -2.67
C ALA A 97 -0.60 11.89 -1.98
N LYS A 98 -0.36 13.17 -2.31
CA LYS A 98 0.65 14.00 -1.63
C LYS A 98 0.43 14.16 -0.12
N LYS A 99 -0.79 13.96 0.36
CA LYS A 99 -1.13 13.97 1.80
C LYS A 99 -0.98 12.60 2.46
N MET A 100 -0.65 11.58 1.68
CA MET A 100 -0.59 10.18 2.12
C MET A 100 0.83 9.59 1.96
N PRO A 101 1.86 10.15 2.63
CA PRO A 101 3.19 9.56 2.58
C PRO A 101 3.18 8.20 3.29
N PHE A 102 3.66 7.16 2.60
CA PHE A 102 3.66 5.78 3.12
C PHE A 102 4.42 5.66 4.44
N TRP A 103 5.55 6.33 4.55
CA TRP A 103 6.42 6.29 5.72
C TRP A 103 5.90 7.03 6.96
N LYS A 104 4.75 7.72 6.85
CA LYS A 104 3.98 8.20 8.00
C LYS A 104 3.47 7.02 8.85
N TYR A 105 3.10 5.91 8.20
CA TYR A 105 2.45 4.75 8.83
C TYR A 105 3.44 3.63 9.13
N HIS A 106 4.45 3.44 8.30
CA HIS A 106 5.33 2.28 8.35
C HIS A 106 6.74 2.59 8.85
N ALA A 107 7.29 1.66 9.65
CA ALA A 107 8.69 1.64 10.02
C ALA A 107 9.22 0.20 9.93
N ASN A 108 10.42 0.04 9.37
CA ASN A 108 11.06 -1.27 9.30
C ASN A 108 11.51 -1.73 10.69
N LYS A 109 11.31 -3.00 11.02
CA LYS A 109 11.76 -3.58 12.30
C LYS A 109 13.26 -3.42 12.56
N SER A 110 14.08 -3.55 11.51
CA SER A 110 15.55 -3.49 11.60
C SER A 110 16.15 -2.11 11.33
N LYS A 111 15.37 -1.18 10.78
CA LYS A 111 15.80 0.18 10.40
C LYS A 111 14.68 1.16 10.73
N VAL A 112 14.36 1.26 12.01
CA VAL A 112 13.17 2.00 12.50
C VAL A 112 13.22 3.50 12.26
N GLU A 113 14.41 4.07 12.03
CA GLU A 113 14.62 5.52 11.81
C GLU A 113 14.88 5.87 10.34
N LYS A 114 14.84 4.89 9.43
CA LYS A 114 15.14 5.11 8.02
C LYS A 114 14.06 4.57 7.10
N ALA A 115 13.58 5.41 6.20
CA ALA A 115 12.76 4.96 5.08
C ALA A 115 13.62 4.11 4.15
N PHE A 116 13.35 2.81 4.12
CA PHE A 116 14.10 1.85 3.32
C PHE A 116 13.18 0.78 2.75
N TRP A 117 12.91 0.88 1.46
CA TRP A 117 12.02 -0.08 0.80
C TRP A 117 12.66 -1.46 0.63
N GLY A 118 13.95 -1.52 0.38
CA GLY A 118 14.67 -2.77 0.09
C GLY A 118 14.54 -3.20 -1.37
N SER A 119 14.72 -4.50 -1.62
CA SER A 119 14.79 -5.06 -2.97
C SER A 119 13.48 -5.69 -3.47
N GLY A 120 12.47 -5.82 -2.62
CA GLY A 120 11.17 -6.40 -3.00
C GLY A 120 10.21 -5.38 -3.58
N LEU A 121 9.24 -5.84 -4.38
CA LEU A 121 8.18 -5.00 -4.92
C LEU A 121 6.99 -4.87 -3.97
N HIS A 122 6.88 -5.74 -2.97
CA HIS A 122 5.81 -5.70 -1.98
C HIS A 122 6.34 -5.77 -0.54
N ARG A 123 5.52 -5.35 0.39
CA ARG A 123 5.73 -5.43 1.84
C ARG A 123 4.45 -5.79 2.54
N TYR A 124 4.61 -6.51 3.65
CA TYR A 124 3.52 -6.74 4.58
C TYR A 124 3.51 -5.63 5.63
N ILE A 125 2.33 -5.14 5.93
CA ILE A 125 2.08 -4.17 6.99
C ILE A 125 1.13 -4.79 8.02
N THR A 126 1.03 -4.17 9.18
CA THR A 126 0.12 -4.62 10.24
C THR A 126 -1.32 -4.19 9.97
N ASN A 127 -2.28 -4.87 10.61
CA ASN A 127 -3.68 -4.45 10.55
C ASN A 127 -3.89 -3.05 11.13
N ALA A 128 -3.14 -2.66 12.15
CA ALA A 128 -3.19 -1.31 12.71
C ALA A 128 -2.77 -0.25 11.69
N GLU A 129 -1.63 -0.45 11.00
CA GLU A 129 -1.19 0.43 9.93
C GLU A 129 -2.22 0.53 8.79
N ALA A 130 -2.83 -0.60 8.41
CA ALA A 130 -3.86 -0.64 7.39
C ALA A 130 -5.13 0.15 7.78
N VAL A 131 -5.59 0.01 9.03
CA VAL A 131 -6.73 0.78 9.56
C VAL A 131 -6.41 2.27 9.63
N GLN A 132 -5.21 2.66 10.06
CA GLN A 132 -4.76 4.06 10.08
C GLN A 132 -4.78 4.69 8.68
N ILE A 133 -4.28 3.95 7.67
CA ILE A 133 -4.28 4.39 6.28
C ILE A 133 -5.71 4.57 5.75
N LEU A 134 -6.60 3.59 5.97
CA LEU A 134 -7.99 3.70 5.54
C LEU A 134 -8.73 4.83 6.27
N SER A 135 -8.46 5.06 7.54
CA SER A 135 -9.03 6.18 8.31
C SER A 135 -8.64 7.53 7.72
N ASP A 136 -7.36 7.71 7.39
CA ASP A 136 -6.90 8.96 6.77
C ASP A 136 -7.46 9.13 5.34
N ILE A 137 -7.61 8.04 4.58
CA ILE A 137 -8.28 8.09 3.27
C ILE A 137 -9.74 8.47 3.42
N ALA A 138 -10.48 7.89 4.37
CA ALA A 138 -11.87 8.27 4.64
C ALA A 138 -12.00 9.77 5.00
N ALA A 139 -11.06 10.28 5.78
CA ALA A 139 -11.01 11.71 6.11
C ALA A 139 -10.72 12.59 4.87
N LEU A 140 -9.84 12.15 3.96
CA LEU A 140 -9.54 12.86 2.70
C LEU A 140 -10.71 12.87 1.73
N LYS A 141 -11.52 11.82 1.72
CA LYS A 141 -12.68 11.67 0.83
C LYS A 141 -13.93 12.42 1.33
N LYS A 142 -13.89 13.02 2.52
CA LYS A 142 -14.99 13.83 3.06
C LYS A 142 -15.36 14.97 2.11
N GLY A 143 -16.66 15.09 1.79
CA GLY A 143 -17.16 16.09 0.84
C GLY A 143 -16.93 15.73 -0.64
N THR A 144 -16.45 14.54 -0.97
CA THR A 144 -16.31 14.03 -2.35
C THR A 144 -17.39 12.99 -2.65
N GLU A 145 -17.51 12.59 -3.91
CA GLU A 145 -18.41 11.51 -4.34
C GLU A 145 -18.04 10.14 -3.72
N ASP A 146 -16.79 9.95 -3.30
CA ASP A 146 -16.29 8.72 -2.69
C ASP A 146 -16.49 8.67 -1.16
N GLU A 147 -17.04 9.72 -0.50
CA GLU A 147 -17.12 9.80 0.96
C GLU A 147 -17.82 8.58 1.57
N ALA A 148 -19.02 8.24 1.07
CA ALA A 148 -19.79 7.13 1.60
C ALA A 148 -19.09 5.79 1.41
N LEU A 149 -18.46 5.57 0.24
CA LEU A 149 -17.70 4.36 -0.05
C LEU A 149 -16.46 4.24 0.83
N ALA A 150 -15.75 5.34 1.04
CA ALA A 150 -14.53 5.35 1.86
C ALA A 150 -14.84 5.03 3.32
N GLN A 151 -15.92 5.61 3.87
CA GLN A 151 -16.36 5.30 5.23
C GLN A 151 -16.82 3.85 5.37
N GLU A 152 -17.62 3.36 4.46
CA GLU A 152 -18.07 1.97 4.47
C GLU A 152 -16.91 0.99 4.33
N PHE A 153 -15.92 1.29 3.48
CA PHE A 153 -14.73 0.46 3.33
C PHE A 153 -13.95 0.37 4.65
N LEU A 154 -13.73 1.48 5.33
CA LEU A 154 -13.10 1.51 6.65
C LEU A 154 -13.86 0.64 7.66
N ASP A 155 -15.19 0.80 7.74
CA ASP A 155 -16.04 0.08 8.69
C ASP A 155 -16.03 -1.43 8.44
N VAL A 156 -16.11 -1.84 7.17
CA VAL A 156 -16.03 -3.25 6.77
C VAL A 156 -14.65 -3.83 7.09
N PHE A 157 -13.57 -3.11 6.74
CA PHE A 157 -12.22 -3.59 7.01
C PHE A 157 -11.94 -3.70 8.51
N CYS A 158 -12.37 -2.74 9.33
CA CYS A 158 -12.27 -2.80 10.78
C CYS A 158 -12.94 -4.07 11.36
N LYS A 159 -14.11 -4.45 10.83
CA LYS A 159 -14.80 -5.69 11.21
C LYS A 159 -13.99 -6.93 10.80
N VAL A 160 -13.48 -6.96 9.57
CA VAL A 160 -12.68 -8.08 9.04
C VAL A 160 -11.45 -8.33 9.90
N VAL A 161 -10.73 -7.29 10.30
CA VAL A 161 -9.48 -7.43 11.08
C VAL A 161 -9.71 -7.37 12.60
N ASN A 162 -10.96 -7.28 13.06
CA ASN A 162 -11.35 -7.16 14.46
C ASN A 162 -10.58 -6.05 15.21
N THR A 163 -10.47 -4.90 14.57
CA THR A 163 -9.75 -3.72 15.09
C THR A 163 -10.61 -2.47 14.84
N SER A 164 -10.51 -1.47 15.70
CA SER A 164 -11.12 -0.15 15.48
C SER A 164 -10.05 0.91 15.23
N VAL A 165 -10.46 2.10 14.78
CA VAL A 165 -9.56 3.24 14.60
C VAL A 165 -8.88 3.62 15.93
N GLU A 166 -9.62 3.58 17.04
CA GLU A 166 -9.08 3.88 18.37
C GLU A 166 -8.03 2.85 18.79
N LYS A 167 -8.29 1.55 18.53
CA LYS A 167 -7.34 0.47 18.84
C LYS A 167 -6.11 0.51 17.95
N ALA A 168 -6.24 0.92 16.68
CA ALA A 168 -5.12 1.08 15.78
C ALA A 168 -4.18 2.21 16.22
N GLY A 169 -4.67 3.17 17.00
CA GLY A 169 -3.87 4.27 17.53
C GLY A 169 -3.42 5.27 16.45
N ARG A 170 -2.40 6.03 16.76
CA ARG A 170 -1.83 7.02 15.84
C ARG A 170 -0.71 6.40 15.00
N PRO A 171 -0.47 6.91 13.77
CA PRO A 171 0.68 6.50 12.98
C PRO A 171 2.01 6.69 13.71
N GLU A 172 2.88 5.68 13.64
CA GLU A 172 4.21 5.67 14.28
C GLU A 172 5.32 5.33 13.27
N GLY A 173 5.10 5.64 12.01
CA GLY A 173 6.07 5.41 10.96
C GLY A 173 7.33 6.28 11.07
N VAL A 174 8.24 6.07 10.13
CA VAL A 174 9.56 6.76 10.12
C VAL A 174 9.41 8.29 10.21
N LEU A 175 8.49 8.87 9.45
CA LEU A 175 8.31 10.34 9.43
C LEU A 175 7.77 10.91 10.75
N MET A 176 7.07 10.10 11.54
CA MET A 176 6.55 10.54 12.82
C MET A 176 7.63 10.59 13.90
N LYS A 177 8.68 9.76 13.76
CA LYS A 177 9.82 9.71 14.71
C LYS A 177 10.82 10.83 14.48
N SER A 178 10.98 11.28 13.24
CA SER A 178 11.91 12.38 12.90
C SER A 178 11.49 13.71 13.50
N ASN A 179 10.18 13.91 13.70
CA ASN A 179 9.62 15.16 14.25
C ASN A 179 9.69 15.27 15.79
N VAL A 180 10.19 14.26 16.48
CA VAL A 180 10.31 14.26 17.95
C VAL A 180 11.70 14.76 18.44
N ARG A 181 12.63 14.99 17.50
CA ARG A 181 13.96 15.51 17.82
C ARG A 181 14.04 17.04 17.58
N VAL A 182 13.29 17.80 18.38
CA VAL A 182 13.50 19.25 18.56
C VAL A 182 13.69 19.53 20.03
#